data_38b0e528f74fbe51dc9c9c21fd0b28c4
#
_entry.id   38b0e528f74fbe51dc9c9c21fd0b28c4
#
_cell.length_a   1.000
_cell.length_b   1.000
_cell.length_c   1.000
_cell.angle_alpha   90.00
_cell.angle_beta   90.00
_cell.angle_gamma   90.00
#
_symmetry.space_group_name_H-M   'P 1'
#
loop_
_entity.id
_entity.type
_entity.pdbx_description
1 polymer ?
#
loop_
_entity_poly.entity_id
_entity_poly.type
_entity_poly.pdbx_seq_one_letter_code
_entity_poly.pdbx_strand_id
1 'polypeptide(L)'
;MENQTGGFPSCPTFGPGGNGDWFRRDGMKSVLQTPGWLRQIGLDAFEYEATRGVNAGEDTLRALGEKAREHGIRMSLHTPYFISLSGVDLEKRLKSLEYITRSLWAADLIGADTIVIHSGSAGKIGRREAMALSCDTLEKLIASLEGQYEHIRLGIETMGKRNQLGTLDEVLEQCAVHPRFVPVVDFGHLNCREGGGAFPDADSYRRIFERVAAARGEEAARTLHCHFSRIEYTEAGEKRHLTFADRTFG
;
A
#
# COMPACT_ATOMS: atom_id res chain seq x y z
N MET A 1 8.25 9.49 -31.01
CA MET A 1 8.26 8.84 -29.68
C MET A 1 7.31 9.66 -28.83
N GLU A 2 6.06 9.23 -28.74
CA GLU A 2 5.06 9.89 -27.89
C GLU A 2 5.40 9.58 -26.43
N ASN A 3 5.63 10.65 -25.67
CA ASN A 3 5.73 10.58 -24.19
C ASN A 3 4.39 10.07 -23.67
N GLN A 4 4.31 8.80 -23.38
CA GLN A 4 3.22 8.25 -22.57
C GLN A 4 3.45 8.74 -21.13
N THR A 5 2.97 9.95 -20.83
CA THR A 5 2.66 10.35 -19.48
C THR A 5 1.56 9.37 -19.00
N GLY A 6 1.96 8.41 -18.18
CA GLY A 6 1.08 7.36 -17.68
C GLY A 6 -0.05 7.95 -16.81
N GLY A 7 -1.13 8.40 -17.47
CA GLY A 7 -2.35 8.81 -16.80
C GLY A 7 -3.02 7.59 -16.15
N PHE A 8 -3.74 7.83 -15.03
CA PHE A 8 -4.55 6.79 -14.41
C PHE A 8 -5.62 6.30 -15.38
N PRO A 9 -5.93 4.98 -15.39
CA PRO A 9 -6.99 4.45 -16.21
C PRO A 9 -8.34 5.11 -15.88
N SER A 10 -9.22 5.20 -16.88
CA SER A 10 -10.58 5.74 -16.71
C SER A 10 -11.49 4.83 -15.88
N CYS A 11 -11.12 3.56 -15.72
CA CYS A 11 -11.83 2.56 -14.92
C CYS A 11 -10.92 2.02 -13.82
N PRO A 12 -11.49 1.57 -12.68
CA PRO A 12 -10.73 0.89 -11.64
C PRO A 12 -10.02 -0.35 -12.18
N THR A 13 -8.81 -0.62 -11.68
CA THR A 13 -8.06 -1.84 -11.94
C THR A 13 -8.11 -2.75 -10.72
N PHE A 14 -8.16 -4.06 -10.92
CA PHE A 14 -8.31 -5.04 -9.87
C PHE A 14 -7.23 -6.12 -9.93
N GLY A 15 -6.72 -6.50 -8.77
CA GLY A 15 -5.70 -7.54 -8.68
C GLY A 15 -5.38 -7.93 -7.25
N PRO A 16 -4.61 -9.00 -7.03
CA PRO A 16 -4.21 -9.43 -5.71
C PRO A 16 -2.97 -8.69 -5.20
N GLY A 17 -2.87 -8.60 -3.86
CA GLY A 17 -1.60 -8.40 -3.15
C GLY A 17 -0.89 -9.75 -3.03
N GLY A 18 0.22 -9.87 -3.75
CA GLY A 18 1.01 -11.09 -3.80
C GLY A 18 0.37 -12.28 -4.53
N ASN A 19 1.16 -13.34 -4.67
CA ASN A 19 0.72 -14.59 -5.26
C ASN A 19 0.11 -15.50 -4.18
N GLY A 20 -1.22 -15.54 -4.12
CA GLY A 20 -1.96 -16.40 -3.20
C GLY A 20 -1.97 -17.88 -3.60
N ASP A 21 -2.75 -18.67 -2.84
CA ASP A 21 -2.88 -20.12 -3.06
C ASP A 21 -3.44 -20.47 -4.45
N TRP A 22 -4.27 -19.60 -5.02
CA TRP A 22 -4.83 -19.80 -6.38
C TRP A 22 -3.74 -19.93 -7.43
N PHE A 23 -2.77 -19.02 -7.41
CA PHE A 23 -1.64 -19.05 -8.32
C PHE A 23 -0.92 -20.40 -8.31
N ARG A 24 -0.72 -20.97 -7.12
CA ARG A 24 -0.08 -22.29 -6.96
C ARG A 24 -0.99 -23.43 -7.40
N ARG A 25 -2.29 -23.36 -7.11
CA ARG A 25 -3.28 -24.36 -7.54
C ARG A 25 -3.40 -24.44 -9.05
N ASP A 26 -3.24 -23.32 -9.74
CA ASP A 26 -3.24 -23.24 -11.21
C ASP A 26 -1.89 -23.67 -11.82
N GLY A 27 -0.97 -24.20 -10.99
CA GLY A 27 0.31 -24.77 -11.44
C GLY A 27 1.42 -23.77 -11.65
N MET A 28 1.21 -22.49 -11.32
CA MET A 28 2.22 -21.43 -11.45
C MET A 28 3.29 -21.55 -10.36
N LYS A 29 4.57 -21.31 -10.71
CA LYS A 29 5.71 -21.51 -9.81
C LYS A 29 6.61 -20.28 -9.69
N SER A 30 6.61 -19.41 -10.68
CA SER A 30 7.48 -18.23 -10.76
C SER A 30 6.67 -16.96 -10.80
N VAL A 31 7.11 -15.92 -10.09
CA VAL A 31 6.51 -14.59 -10.11
C VAL A 31 6.43 -14.02 -11.54
N LEU A 32 7.33 -14.42 -12.43
CA LEU A 32 7.31 -14.01 -13.84
C LEU A 32 6.10 -14.54 -14.63
N GLN A 33 5.39 -15.53 -14.09
CA GLN A 33 4.14 -16.05 -14.70
C GLN A 33 2.91 -15.25 -14.24
N THR A 34 3.05 -14.43 -13.17
CA THR A 34 1.94 -13.69 -12.57
C THR A 34 1.21 -12.80 -13.56
N PRO A 35 1.89 -11.94 -14.37
CA PRO A 35 1.16 -11.03 -15.27
C PRO A 35 0.30 -11.76 -16.29
N GLY A 36 0.85 -12.79 -16.94
CA GLY A 36 0.11 -13.58 -17.92
C GLY A 36 -1.07 -14.35 -17.29
N TRP A 37 -0.86 -14.94 -16.11
CA TRP A 37 -1.91 -15.63 -15.37
C TRP A 37 -3.05 -14.69 -14.96
N LEU A 38 -2.73 -13.50 -14.42
CA LEU A 38 -3.73 -12.49 -14.04
C LEU A 38 -4.58 -12.08 -15.24
N ARG A 39 -3.94 -11.85 -16.39
CA ARG A 39 -4.66 -11.51 -17.61
C ARG A 39 -5.62 -12.61 -18.06
N GLN A 40 -5.23 -13.88 -17.92
CA GLN A 40 -6.07 -15.04 -18.26
C GLN A 40 -7.32 -15.14 -17.37
N ILE A 41 -7.21 -14.77 -16.08
CA ILE A 41 -8.34 -14.79 -15.14
C ILE A 41 -9.11 -13.46 -15.08
N GLY A 42 -8.79 -12.50 -15.98
CA GLY A 42 -9.53 -11.23 -16.13
C GLY A 42 -9.15 -10.15 -15.14
N LEU A 43 -7.98 -10.24 -14.50
CA LEU A 43 -7.43 -9.21 -13.62
C LEU A 43 -6.39 -8.36 -14.35
N ASP A 44 -6.19 -7.13 -13.89
CA ASP A 44 -5.39 -6.10 -14.56
C ASP A 44 -4.44 -5.31 -13.63
N ALA A 45 -4.35 -5.70 -12.36
CA ALA A 45 -3.42 -5.13 -11.40
C ALA A 45 -2.71 -6.22 -10.59
N PHE A 46 -1.52 -5.89 -10.08
CA PHE A 46 -0.76 -6.73 -9.16
C PHE A 46 0.04 -5.89 -8.19
N GLU A 47 -0.08 -6.16 -6.91
CA GLU A 47 0.79 -5.61 -5.90
C GLU A 47 1.91 -6.60 -5.55
N TYR A 48 3.16 -6.18 -5.83
CA TYR A 48 4.32 -6.99 -5.47
C TYR A 48 4.58 -6.90 -3.97
N GLU A 49 4.51 -8.04 -3.29
CA GLU A 49 4.68 -8.14 -1.84
C GLU A 49 6.15 -8.22 -1.43
N ALA A 50 6.74 -7.11 -1.00
CA ALA A 50 8.06 -7.07 -0.40
C ALA A 50 8.01 -7.13 1.15
N THR A 51 7.01 -7.79 1.72
CA THR A 51 6.72 -7.81 3.17
C THR A 51 7.90 -8.23 4.06
N ARG A 52 8.81 -9.08 3.55
CA ARG A 52 10.05 -9.50 4.22
C ARG A 52 11.32 -8.89 3.61
N GLY A 53 11.18 -7.78 2.90
CA GLY A 53 12.24 -7.13 2.14
C GLY A 53 12.25 -7.52 0.67
N VAL A 54 12.95 -6.73 -0.14
CA VAL A 54 13.13 -6.97 -1.58
C VAL A 54 14.23 -8.02 -1.75
N ASN A 55 13.82 -9.28 -1.97
CA ASN A 55 14.73 -10.42 -2.11
C ASN A 55 15.03 -10.81 -3.57
N ALA A 56 14.21 -10.35 -4.53
CA ALA A 56 14.46 -10.63 -5.94
C ALA A 56 15.65 -9.81 -6.46
N GLY A 57 16.44 -10.43 -7.33
CA GLY A 57 17.52 -9.76 -8.03
C GLY A 57 17.00 -8.82 -9.13
N GLU A 58 17.86 -7.89 -9.57
CA GLU A 58 17.54 -6.87 -10.57
C GLU A 58 16.95 -7.47 -11.85
N ASP A 59 17.59 -8.48 -12.42
CA ASP A 59 17.14 -9.13 -13.66
C ASP A 59 15.73 -9.69 -13.54
N THR A 60 15.40 -10.29 -12.38
CA THR A 60 14.06 -10.82 -12.11
C THR A 60 13.02 -9.70 -12.03
N LEU A 61 13.36 -8.59 -11.36
CA LEU A 61 12.46 -7.44 -11.23
C LEU A 61 12.22 -6.78 -12.59
N ARG A 62 13.27 -6.56 -13.39
CA ARG A 62 13.14 -6.04 -14.76
C ARG A 62 12.28 -6.95 -15.64
N ALA A 63 12.54 -8.26 -15.62
CA ALA A 63 11.75 -9.23 -16.37
C ALA A 63 10.28 -9.24 -15.92
N LEU A 64 10.00 -9.08 -14.62
CA LEU A 64 8.63 -8.94 -14.11
C LEU A 64 7.96 -7.68 -14.66
N GLY A 65 8.63 -6.53 -14.65
CA GLY A 65 8.12 -5.28 -15.21
C GLY A 65 7.85 -5.36 -16.71
N GLU A 66 8.72 -6.02 -17.47
CA GLU A 66 8.51 -6.28 -18.91
C GLU A 66 7.25 -7.14 -19.13
N LYS A 67 7.10 -8.22 -18.37
CA LYS A 67 5.91 -9.08 -18.43
C LYS A 67 4.63 -8.35 -18.01
N ALA A 68 4.69 -7.52 -16.98
CA ALA A 68 3.56 -6.71 -16.57
C ALA A 68 3.10 -5.77 -17.71
N ARG A 69 4.04 -5.10 -18.35
CA ARG A 69 3.78 -4.21 -19.48
C ARG A 69 3.25 -4.98 -20.71
N GLU A 70 3.84 -6.15 -21.02
CA GLU A 70 3.39 -7.03 -22.10
C GLU A 70 1.92 -7.46 -21.96
N HIS A 71 1.50 -7.75 -20.73
CA HIS A 71 0.15 -8.20 -20.42
C HIS A 71 -0.82 -7.09 -19.96
N GLY A 72 -0.38 -5.83 -19.93
CA GLY A 72 -1.20 -4.70 -19.51
C GLY A 72 -1.61 -4.78 -18.03
N ILE A 73 -0.72 -5.27 -17.17
CA ILE A 73 -0.91 -5.36 -15.72
C ILE A 73 -0.31 -4.13 -15.05
N ARG A 74 -1.13 -3.38 -14.32
CA ARG A 74 -0.68 -2.26 -13.48
C ARG A 74 0.01 -2.80 -12.24
N MET A 75 1.16 -2.20 -11.90
CA MET A 75 1.97 -2.65 -10.79
C MET A 75 1.96 -1.65 -9.63
N SER A 76 1.88 -2.16 -8.41
CA SER A 76 2.25 -1.49 -7.17
C SER A 76 3.20 -2.36 -6.36
N LEU A 77 3.76 -1.83 -5.27
CA LEU A 77 4.65 -2.58 -4.39
C LEU A 77 4.33 -2.29 -2.93
N HIS A 78 4.08 -3.35 -2.15
CA HIS A 78 3.95 -3.26 -0.70
C HIS A 78 5.31 -3.34 -0.04
N THR A 79 5.66 -2.34 0.78
CA THR A 79 6.95 -2.27 1.47
C THR A 79 7.04 -3.25 2.63
N PRO A 80 8.25 -3.50 3.20
CA PRO A 80 8.41 -4.40 4.34
C PRO A 80 7.60 -3.97 5.57
N TYR A 81 6.95 -4.94 6.22
CA TYR A 81 6.09 -4.70 7.39
C TYR A 81 6.86 -4.21 8.64
N PHE A 82 8.18 -4.37 8.67
CA PHE A 82 9.03 -3.96 9.79
C PHE A 82 9.52 -2.50 9.70
N ILE A 83 9.07 -1.73 8.72
CA ILE A 83 9.29 -0.29 8.63
C ILE A 83 8.67 0.38 9.87
N SER A 84 9.46 1.23 10.53
CA SER A 84 9.08 1.92 11.75
C SER A 84 9.18 3.44 11.57
N LEU A 85 8.11 4.09 11.12
CA LEU A 85 8.10 5.54 10.89
C LEU A 85 8.09 6.33 12.20
N SER A 86 7.50 5.78 13.26
CA SER A 86 7.25 6.46 14.54
C SER A 86 8.03 5.89 15.73
N GLY A 87 9.04 5.06 15.48
CA GLY A 87 9.89 4.51 16.54
C GLY A 87 10.65 5.62 17.30
N VAL A 88 10.76 5.52 18.63
CA VAL A 88 11.52 6.46 19.45
C VAL A 88 13.00 6.45 19.08
N ASP A 89 13.53 5.28 18.72
CA ASP A 89 14.89 5.09 18.29
C ASP A 89 15.11 5.67 16.87
N LEU A 90 15.88 6.75 16.81
CA LEU A 90 16.19 7.44 15.55
C LEU A 90 16.92 6.53 14.55
N GLU A 91 17.84 5.67 15.01
CA GLU A 91 18.58 4.78 14.11
C GLU A 91 17.62 3.81 13.39
N LYS A 92 16.61 3.29 14.10
CA LYS A 92 15.58 2.43 13.51
C LYS A 92 14.72 3.18 12.49
N ARG A 93 14.39 4.45 12.76
CA ARG A 93 13.67 5.28 11.80
C ARG A 93 14.52 5.53 10.55
N LEU A 94 15.80 5.88 10.71
CA LEU A 94 16.71 6.08 9.58
C LEU A 94 16.91 4.79 8.79
N LYS A 95 17.03 3.65 9.47
CA LYS A 95 17.08 2.34 8.79
C LYS A 95 15.83 2.04 7.97
N SER A 96 14.67 2.53 8.41
CA SER A 96 13.43 2.41 7.65
C SER A 96 13.47 3.16 6.32
N LEU A 97 14.20 4.29 6.25
CA LEU A 97 14.39 5.03 5.00
C LEU A 97 15.14 4.20 3.96
N GLU A 98 16.16 3.44 4.38
CA GLU A 98 16.90 2.55 3.48
C GLU A 98 15.99 1.46 2.88
N TYR A 99 15.09 0.89 3.70
CA TYR A 99 14.12 -0.11 3.24
C TYR A 99 13.11 0.48 2.26
N ILE A 100 12.65 1.73 2.51
CA ILE A 100 11.74 2.43 1.59
C ILE A 100 12.47 2.75 0.28
N THR A 101 13.70 3.25 0.34
CA THR A 101 14.51 3.53 -0.86
C THR A 101 14.79 2.25 -1.66
N ARG A 102 15.06 1.15 -1.00
CA ARG A 102 15.21 -0.16 -1.66
C ARG A 102 13.91 -0.63 -2.31
N SER A 103 12.77 -0.34 -1.69
CA SER A 103 11.45 -0.63 -2.26
C SER A 103 11.14 0.26 -3.47
N LEU A 104 11.53 1.53 -3.44
CA LEU A 104 11.41 2.44 -4.59
C LEU A 104 12.27 1.97 -5.77
N TRP A 105 13.50 1.54 -5.51
CA TRP A 105 14.35 0.94 -6.54
C TRP A 105 13.68 -0.29 -7.18
N ALA A 106 13.09 -1.17 -6.40
CA ALA A 106 12.40 -2.34 -6.93
C ALA A 106 11.11 -1.96 -7.66
N ALA A 107 10.37 -0.97 -7.14
CA ALA A 107 9.15 -0.44 -7.76
C ALA A 107 9.44 0.16 -9.15
N ASP A 108 10.55 0.90 -9.29
CA ASP A 108 11.01 1.44 -10.56
C ASP A 108 11.29 0.32 -11.58
N LEU A 109 11.99 -0.73 -11.17
CA LEU A 109 12.32 -1.87 -12.04
C LEU A 109 11.09 -2.64 -12.52
N ILE A 110 10.09 -2.83 -11.66
CA ILE A 110 8.85 -3.52 -12.03
C ILE A 110 7.83 -2.61 -12.72
N GLY A 111 8.11 -1.31 -12.83
CA GLY A 111 7.21 -0.33 -13.42
C GLY A 111 5.99 -0.01 -12.54
N ALA A 112 6.14 -0.09 -11.21
CA ALA A 112 5.09 0.27 -10.27
C ALA A 112 4.95 1.79 -10.16
N ASP A 113 3.72 2.28 -10.09
CA ASP A 113 3.41 3.70 -9.92
C ASP A 113 3.18 4.12 -8.46
N THR A 114 3.11 3.16 -7.55
CA THR A 114 2.82 3.38 -6.14
C THR A 114 3.57 2.35 -5.28
N ILE A 115 4.17 2.80 -4.19
CA ILE A 115 4.56 1.91 -3.08
C ILE A 115 3.63 2.14 -1.91
N VAL A 116 3.35 1.08 -1.13
CA VAL A 116 2.50 1.13 0.06
C VAL A 116 3.37 1.04 1.32
N ILE A 117 3.19 1.98 2.24
CA ILE A 117 3.99 2.14 3.46
C ILE A 117 3.05 2.16 4.66
N HIS A 118 3.31 1.33 5.67
CA HIS A 118 2.57 1.35 6.92
C HIS A 118 2.77 2.66 7.68
N SER A 119 1.70 3.21 8.25
CA SER A 119 1.67 4.52 8.95
C SER A 119 2.56 4.63 10.19
N GLY A 120 2.98 3.51 10.79
CA GLY A 120 3.75 3.46 12.03
C GLY A 120 2.94 2.95 13.22
N SER A 121 3.44 3.13 14.43
CA SER A 121 2.81 2.62 15.66
C SER A 121 2.99 3.59 16.82
N ALA A 122 1.99 3.72 17.67
CA ALA A 122 2.11 4.48 18.91
C ALA A 122 3.06 3.80 19.91
N GLY A 123 3.22 2.46 19.82
CA GLY A 123 4.12 1.73 20.70
C GLY A 123 3.79 1.95 22.19
N LYS A 124 4.78 2.46 22.94
CA LYS A 124 4.64 2.81 24.36
C LYS A 124 4.55 4.33 24.61
N ILE A 125 4.56 5.14 23.54
CA ILE A 125 4.47 6.60 23.60
C ILE A 125 3.05 7.06 23.30
N GLY A 126 2.78 8.31 23.57
CA GLY A 126 1.48 8.90 23.24
C GLY A 126 1.25 8.98 21.73
N ARG A 127 0.01 8.83 21.31
CA ARG A 127 -0.36 8.82 19.88
C ARG A 127 0.07 10.08 19.13
N ARG A 128 -0.07 11.24 19.78
CA ARG A 128 0.38 12.53 19.23
C ARG A 128 1.90 12.59 19.02
N GLU A 129 2.67 12.06 19.98
CA GLU A 129 4.13 11.97 19.86
C GLU A 129 4.54 11.02 18.74
N ALA A 130 3.88 9.87 18.63
CA ALA A 130 4.11 8.93 17.52
C ALA A 130 3.82 9.55 16.15
N MET A 131 2.75 10.35 16.03
CA MET A 131 2.45 11.10 14.80
C MET A 131 3.56 12.11 14.47
N ALA A 132 4.02 12.88 15.44
CA ALA A 132 5.12 13.84 15.22
C ALA A 132 6.41 13.15 14.75
N LEU A 133 6.76 12.00 15.35
CA LEU A 133 7.92 11.21 14.92
C LEU A 133 7.74 10.62 13.52
N SER A 134 6.52 10.19 13.18
CA SER A 134 6.23 9.67 11.85
C SER A 134 6.34 10.77 10.79
N CYS A 135 5.76 11.95 11.01
CA CYS A 135 5.87 13.09 10.11
C CYS A 135 7.34 13.52 9.92
N ASP A 136 8.11 13.63 11.01
CA ASP A 136 9.56 13.90 10.95
C ASP A 136 10.32 12.87 10.11
N THR A 137 9.95 11.60 10.21
CA THR A 137 10.57 10.54 9.42
C THR A 137 10.20 10.65 7.93
N LEU A 138 8.95 11.00 7.62
CA LEU A 138 8.48 11.22 6.25
C LEU A 138 9.14 12.46 5.62
N GLU A 139 9.35 13.54 6.37
CA GLU A 139 10.12 14.71 5.90
C GLU A 139 11.56 14.33 5.55
N LYS A 140 12.20 13.53 6.42
CA LYS A 140 13.56 13.02 6.19
C LYS A 140 13.61 12.08 4.97
N LEU A 141 12.57 11.27 4.73
CA LEU A 141 12.47 10.45 3.54
C LEU A 141 12.51 11.32 2.28
N ILE A 142 11.64 12.32 2.19
CA ILE A 142 11.59 13.21 1.02
C ILE A 142 12.94 13.89 0.80
N ALA A 143 13.56 14.41 1.85
CA ALA A 143 14.87 15.04 1.77
C ALA A 143 15.95 14.07 1.27
N SER A 144 15.93 12.81 1.71
CA SER A 144 16.92 11.79 1.32
C SER A 144 16.78 11.30 -0.12
N LEU A 145 15.61 11.46 -0.73
CA LEU A 145 15.36 11.03 -2.11
C LEU A 145 15.93 12.00 -3.16
N GLU A 146 16.22 13.24 -2.81
CA GLU A 146 16.84 14.24 -3.70
C GLU A 146 16.21 14.34 -5.10
N GLY A 147 14.89 14.23 -5.18
CA GLY A 147 14.14 14.23 -6.43
C GLY A 147 14.15 12.90 -7.20
N GLN A 148 14.72 11.83 -6.64
CA GLN A 148 14.67 10.50 -7.27
C GLN A 148 13.28 9.88 -7.17
N TYR A 149 12.93 9.01 -8.13
CA TYR A 149 11.67 8.25 -8.19
C TYR A 149 10.41 9.14 -8.11
N GLU A 150 10.41 10.34 -8.68
CA GLU A 150 9.28 11.28 -8.61
C GLU A 150 8.00 10.74 -9.26
N HIS A 151 8.14 9.82 -10.22
CA HIS A 151 7.03 9.17 -10.89
C HIS A 151 6.32 8.11 -10.03
N ILE A 152 6.88 7.76 -8.85
CA ILE A 152 6.30 6.77 -7.92
C ILE A 152 5.68 7.50 -6.74
N ARG A 153 4.40 7.24 -6.48
CA ARG A 153 3.66 7.76 -5.33
C ARG A 153 4.04 7.00 -4.06
N LEU A 154 4.08 7.71 -2.96
CA LEU A 154 4.36 7.17 -1.62
C LEU A 154 3.03 7.00 -0.88
N GLY A 155 2.45 5.81 -0.94
CA GLY A 155 1.17 5.50 -0.33
C GLY A 155 1.30 5.24 1.17
N ILE A 156 0.60 6.01 2.00
CA ILE A 156 0.51 5.77 3.45
C ILE A 156 -0.79 5.03 3.74
N GLU A 157 -0.68 3.86 4.36
CA GLU A 157 -1.79 2.94 4.51
C GLU A 157 -2.53 3.11 5.84
N THR A 158 -3.88 3.00 5.79
CA THR A 158 -4.70 2.83 7.00
C THR A 158 -4.46 1.46 7.62
N MET A 159 -4.37 1.39 8.97
CA MET A 159 -3.94 0.20 9.70
C MET A 159 -5.02 -0.37 10.61
N GLY A 160 -5.06 -1.71 10.71
CA GLY A 160 -6.09 -2.43 11.45
C GLY A 160 -5.87 -2.56 12.95
N LYS A 161 -4.61 -2.58 13.43
CA LYS A 161 -4.32 -2.67 14.88
C LYS A 161 -4.51 -1.32 15.55
N ARG A 162 -5.26 -1.30 16.66
CA ARG A 162 -5.54 -0.05 17.39
C ARG A 162 -4.32 0.67 17.91
N ASN A 163 -3.23 -0.07 18.21
CA ASN A 163 -1.96 0.52 18.65
C ASN A 163 -1.09 1.05 17.48
N GLN A 164 -1.41 0.71 16.24
CA GLN A 164 -0.79 1.34 15.08
C GLN A 164 -1.43 2.70 14.81
N LEU A 165 -0.64 3.65 14.30
CA LEU A 165 -1.16 4.80 13.57
C LEU A 165 -1.88 4.28 12.33
N GLY A 166 -2.77 5.08 11.74
CA GLY A 166 -3.45 4.66 10.52
C GLY A 166 -4.97 4.64 10.63
N THR A 167 -5.56 5.49 11.48
CA THR A 167 -6.91 5.97 11.21
C THR A 167 -6.87 6.78 9.91
N LEU A 168 -8.01 6.96 9.24
CA LEU A 168 -8.03 7.78 8.02
C LEU A 168 -7.51 9.20 8.27
N ASP A 169 -7.86 9.82 9.41
CA ASP A 169 -7.39 11.16 9.76
C ASP A 169 -5.88 11.23 9.92
N GLU A 170 -5.28 10.25 10.59
CA GLU A 170 -3.83 10.17 10.75
C GLU A 170 -3.09 9.96 9.42
N VAL A 171 -3.63 9.13 8.54
CA VAL A 171 -3.08 8.93 7.19
C VAL A 171 -3.16 10.23 6.39
N LEU A 172 -4.28 10.95 6.44
CA LEU A 172 -4.44 12.23 5.76
C LEU A 172 -3.49 13.31 6.32
N GLU A 173 -3.26 13.33 7.64
CA GLU A 173 -2.27 14.20 8.29
C GLU A 173 -0.85 13.86 7.83
N GLN A 174 -0.46 12.59 7.80
CA GLN A 174 0.83 12.15 7.27
C GLN A 174 1.01 12.52 5.79
N CYS A 175 -0.04 12.37 4.99
CA CYS A 175 0.00 12.76 3.57
C CYS A 175 0.12 14.28 3.37
N ALA A 176 -0.24 15.11 4.36
CA ALA A 176 -0.09 16.55 4.28
C ALA A 176 1.38 17.02 4.37
N VAL A 177 2.30 16.16 4.82
CA VAL A 177 3.74 16.45 4.92
C VAL A 177 4.34 16.81 3.55
N HIS A 178 3.96 16.10 2.48
CA HIS A 178 4.45 16.38 1.14
C HIS A 178 3.49 15.87 0.06
N PRO A 179 3.37 16.55 -1.12
CA PRO A 179 2.45 16.16 -2.19
C PRO A 179 2.62 14.74 -2.73
N ARG A 180 3.83 14.16 -2.67
CA ARG A 180 4.11 12.77 -3.10
C ARG A 180 3.46 11.73 -2.20
N PHE A 181 3.13 12.06 -0.95
CA PHE A 181 2.39 11.16 -0.08
C PHE A 181 0.92 11.15 -0.46
N VAL A 182 0.39 9.96 -0.70
CA VAL A 182 -1.01 9.73 -1.04
C VAL A 182 -1.63 8.75 -0.03
N PRO A 183 -2.91 8.88 0.28
CA PRO A 183 -3.56 7.88 1.13
C PRO A 183 -3.71 6.55 0.39
N VAL A 184 -3.53 5.46 1.12
CA VAL A 184 -3.93 4.11 0.75
C VAL A 184 -4.94 3.64 1.78
N VAL A 185 -6.11 3.20 1.32
CA VAL A 185 -7.19 2.80 2.22
C VAL A 185 -7.38 1.29 2.16
N ASP A 186 -7.04 0.62 3.26
CA ASP A 186 -7.46 -0.76 3.49
C ASP A 186 -8.80 -0.74 4.24
N PHE A 187 -9.87 -1.12 3.56
CA PHE A 187 -11.23 -1.16 4.11
C PHE A 187 -11.40 -2.26 5.17
N GLY A 188 -10.66 -3.37 5.03
CA GLY A 188 -10.63 -4.41 6.05
C GLY A 188 -9.97 -3.91 7.34
N HIS A 189 -8.88 -3.16 7.23
CA HIS A 189 -8.22 -2.52 8.37
C HIS A 189 -9.15 -1.53 9.09
N LEU A 190 -9.81 -0.65 8.37
CA LEU A 190 -10.76 0.29 8.97
C LEU A 190 -11.92 -0.46 9.66
N ASN A 191 -12.47 -1.48 9.00
CA ASN A 191 -13.55 -2.28 9.57
C ASN A 191 -13.14 -3.00 10.86
N CYS A 192 -12.02 -3.69 10.86
CA CYS A 192 -11.58 -4.44 12.03
C CYS A 192 -11.13 -3.53 13.19
N ARG A 193 -10.63 -2.35 12.90
CA ARG A 193 -10.25 -1.34 13.90
C ARG A 193 -11.45 -0.86 14.70
N GLU A 194 -12.61 -0.71 14.05
CA GLU A 194 -13.90 -0.34 14.69
C GLU A 194 -14.60 -1.53 15.37
N GLY A 195 -14.06 -2.74 15.24
CA GLY A 195 -14.67 -3.95 15.80
C GLY A 195 -15.72 -4.57 14.89
N GLY A 196 -15.70 -4.25 13.62
CA GLY A 196 -16.64 -4.71 12.59
C GLY A 196 -17.80 -3.75 12.36
N GLY A 197 -18.51 -3.93 11.24
CA GLY A 197 -19.70 -3.17 10.89
C GLY A 197 -19.48 -1.71 10.47
N ALA A 198 -18.23 -1.32 10.17
CA ALA A 198 -17.93 0.04 9.72
C ALA A 198 -18.52 0.39 8.34
N PHE A 199 -18.76 -0.64 7.52
CA PHE A 199 -19.22 -0.48 6.13
C PHE A 199 -20.50 -1.27 5.86
N PRO A 200 -21.65 -0.88 6.47
CA PRO A 200 -22.92 -1.60 6.32
C PRO A 200 -23.58 -1.40 4.95
N ASP A 201 -23.20 -0.36 4.22
CA ASP A 201 -23.82 0.04 2.96
C ASP A 201 -22.83 0.78 2.03
N ALA A 202 -23.25 1.01 0.78
CA ALA A 202 -22.43 1.72 -0.21
C ALA A 202 -22.11 3.18 0.20
N ASP A 203 -22.97 3.82 0.97
CA ASP A 203 -22.75 5.22 1.40
C ASP A 203 -21.63 5.30 2.43
N SER A 204 -21.43 4.28 3.25
CA SER A 204 -20.31 4.21 4.19
C SER A 204 -18.97 4.15 3.47
N TYR A 205 -18.88 3.42 2.35
CA TYR A 205 -17.69 3.44 1.48
C TYR A 205 -17.52 4.80 0.80
N ARG A 206 -18.60 5.38 0.24
CA ARG A 206 -18.56 6.69 -0.43
C ARG A 206 -18.02 7.78 0.48
N ARG A 207 -18.40 7.81 1.75
CA ARG A 207 -17.90 8.77 2.73
C ARG A 207 -16.37 8.76 2.88
N ILE A 208 -15.71 7.61 2.70
CA ILE A 208 -14.25 7.54 2.71
C ILE A 208 -13.67 8.32 1.52
N PHE A 209 -14.20 8.11 0.31
CA PHE A 209 -13.77 8.84 -0.88
C PHE A 209 -14.04 10.34 -0.76
N GLU A 210 -15.18 10.73 -0.23
CA GLU A 210 -15.53 12.14 0.01
C GLU A 210 -14.57 12.81 1.01
N ARG A 211 -14.17 12.09 2.06
CA ARG A 211 -13.17 12.59 3.03
C ARG A 211 -11.79 12.74 2.40
N VAL A 212 -11.39 11.80 1.55
CA VAL A 212 -10.13 11.90 0.79
C VAL A 212 -10.19 13.07 -0.18
N ALA A 213 -11.30 13.24 -0.91
CA ALA A 213 -11.51 14.37 -1.83
C ALA A 213 -11.45 15.71 -1.10
N ALA A 214 -12.11 15.83 0.04
CA ALA A 214 -12.11 17.05 0.85
C ALA A 214 -10.71 17.42 1.37
N ALA A 215 -9.90 16.44 1.73
CA ALA A 215 -8.57 16.65 2.31
C ALA A 215 -7.46 16.80 1.24
N ARG A 216 -7.56 16.08 0.11
CA ARG A 216 -6.48 15.94 -0.88
C ARG A 216 -6.89 16.24 -2.31
N GLY A 217 -8.15 16.64 -2.53
CA GLY A 217 -8.71 16.96 -3.86
C GLY A 217 -9.35 15.75 -4.56
N GLU A 218 -10.20 16.02 -5.52
CA GLU A 218 -10.99 15.03 -6.28
C GLU A 218 -10.09 14.00 -6.99
N GLU A 219 -8.94 14.43 -7.51
CA GLU A 219 -8.01 13.53 -8.20
C GLU A 219 -7.42 12.48 -7.26
N ALA A 220 -7.13 12.83 -6.00
CA ALA A 220 -6.66 11.87 -5.00
C ALA A 220 -7.73 10.82 -4.66
N ALA A 221 -9.00 11.21 -4.61
CA ALA A 221 -10.10 10.26 -4.41
C ALA A 221 -10.32 9.38 -5.65
N ARG A 222 -10.26 9.97 -6.86
CA ARG A 222 -10.43 9.24 -8.13
C ARG A 222 -9.32 8.20 -8.38
N THR A 223 -8.11 8.46 -7.90
CA THR A 223 -6.94 7.60 -8.07
C THR A 223 -6.53 6.88 -6.79
N LEU A 224 -7.47 6.76 -5.83
CA LEU A 224 -7.23 6.15 -4.54
C LEU A 224 -6.81 4.68 -4.71
N HIS A 225 -5.68 4.32 -4.12
CA HIS A 225 -5.26 2.94 -4.00
C HIS A 225 -5.99 2.30 -2.80
N CYS A 226 -6.65 1.17 -3.04
CA CYS A 226 -7.50 0.53 -2.03
C CYS A 226 -7.14 -0.93 -1.85
N HIS A 227 -7.12 -1.38 -0.59
CA HIS A 227 -7.08 -2.80 -0.25
C HIS A 227 -8.44 -3.26 0.27
N PHE A 228 -8.80 -4.47 -0.09
CA PHE A 228 -10.00 -5.14 0.36
C PHE A 228 -9.67 -6.56 0.78
N SER A 229 -9.92 -6.87 2.04
CA SER A 229 -9.82 -8.22 2.57
C SER A 229 -10.80 -8.40 3.73
N ARG A 230 -11.14 -9.64 4.07
CA ARG A 230 -11.71 -9.92 5.37
C ARG A 230 -10.58 -10.06 6.37
N ILE A 231 -10.82 -9.63 7.61
CA ILE A 231 -9.80 -9.64 8.67
C ILE A 231 -10.38 -10.29 9.93
N GLU A 232 -9.71 -11.32 10.43
CA GLU A 232 -9.94 -11.79 11.79
C GLU A 232 -9.41 -10.73 12.75
N TYR A 233 -10.23 -10.30 13.71
CA TYR A 233 -9.88 -9.25 14.65
C TYR A 233 -10.28 -9.60 16.08
N THR A 234 -9.69 -8.88 17.01
CA THR A 234 -9.96 -8.91 18.45
C THR A 234 -10.19 -7.48 18.94
N GLU A 235 -10.35 -7.28 20.24
CA GLU A 235 -10.42 -5.93 20.84
C GLU A 235 -9.17 -5.08 20.53
N ALA A 236 -8.02 -5.71 20.26
CA ALA A 236 -6.79 -5.01 19.84
C ALA A 236 -6.78 -4.62 18.37
N GLY A 237 -7.82 -4.96 17.61
CA GLY A 237 -7.93 -4.80 16.16
C GLY A 237 -7.45 -6.02 15.39
N GLU A 238 -6.83 -5.82 14.26
CA GLU A 238 -6.37 -6.83 13.32
C GLU A 238 -5.56 -7.96 13.96
N LYS A 239 -5.88 -9.20 13.57
CA LYS A 239 -5.13 -10.41 13.91
C LYS A 239 -4.48 -11.04 12.67
N ARG A 240 -5.26 -11.25 11.61
CA ARG A 240 -4.76 -11.76 10.31
C ARG A 240 -5.76 -11.50 9.18
N HIS A 241 -5.23 -11.35 7.98
CA HIS A 241 -6.02 -11.29 6.75
C HIS A 241 -6.64 -12.66 6.41
N LEU A 242 -7.85 -12.62 5.88
CA LEU A 242 -8.62 -13.76 5.42
C LEU A 242 -9.06 -13.52 3.97
N THR A 243 -9.44 -14.59 3.30
CA THR A 243 -10.03 -14.48 1.95
C THR A 243 -11.51 -14.12 2.02
N PHE A 244 -12.09 -13.68 0.92
CA PHE A 244 -13.53 -13.42 0.81
C PHE A 244 -14.41 -14.68 0.98
N ALA A 245 -13.82 -15.88 0.95
CA ALA A 245 -14.52 -17.12 1.26
C ALA A 245 -14.85 -17.26 2.76
N ASP A 246 -14.12 -16.57 3.66
CA ASP A 246 -14.46 -16.52 5.07
C ASP A 246 -15.80 -15.79 5.25
N ARG A 247 -16.67 -16.31 6.13
CA ARG A 247 -18.00 -15.75 6.42
C ARG A 247 -18.18 -15.31 7.87
N THR A 248 -17.12 -15.45 8.67
CA THR A 248 -17.15 -15.15 10.12
C THR A 248 -16.87 -13.66 10.37
N PHE A 249 -15.93 -13.12 9.62
CA PHE A 249 -15.51 -11.73 9.71
C PHE A 249 -15.84 -10.99 8.41
N GLY A 250 -16.37 -9.76 8.51
CA GLY A 250 -16.75 -9.00 7.31
C GLY A 250 -17.13 -7.58 7.66
#